data_44711f4ce948085e8a659079babae91b
#
_entry.id   44711f4ce948085e8a659079babae91b
#
_cell.length_a   1.000
_cell.length_b   1.000
_cell.length_c   1.000
_cell.angle_alpha   90.00
_cell.angle_beta   90.00
_cell.angle_gamma   90.00
#
_symmetry.space_group_name_H-M   'P 1'
#
loop_
_entity.id
_entity.type
_entity.pdbx_description
1 polymer ?
#
loop_
_entity_poly.entity_id
_entity_poly.type
_entity_poly.pdbx_seq_one_letter_code
_entity_poly.pdbx_strand_id
1 'polypeptide(L)' 'MLETYDDLLTAEEACEALKVGKNALYALLAEKKLKAYKNGRVWRIPRLAVEEYIKTQANLT' A
#
# COMPACT_ATOMS: atom_id res chain seq x y z
N MET A 1 -14.73 -3.16 -12.64
CA MET A 1 -14.69 -2.93 -11.90
C MET A 1 -14.51 -3.76 -10.98
N LEU A 2 -14.75 -4.54 -10.94
CA LEU A 2 -14.61 -5.29 -10.19
C LEU A 2 -13.53 -6.07 -10.33
N GLU A 3 -12.87 -6.17 -11.27
CA GLU A 3 -11.67 -6.79 -11.42
C GLU A 3 -10.75 -6.17 -10.48
N THR A 4 -11.18 -5.27 -9.73
CA THR A 4 -10.31 -4.62 -8.80
C THR A 4 -9.95 -5.47 -7.62
N TYR A 5 -10.44 -6.68 -7.52
CA TYR A 5 -9.96 -7.52 -6.46
C TYR A 5 -8.47 -7.67 -6.49
N ASP A 6 -7.89 -7.81 -7.66
CA ASP A 6 -6.46 -7.97 -7.76
C ASP A 6 -5.73 -6.67 -7.52
N ASP A 7 -6.47 -5.58 -7.46
CA ASP A 7 -5.85 -4.28 -7.23
C ASP A 7 -5.78 -3.91 -5.76
N LEU A 8 -6.31 -4.75 -4.89
CA LEU A 8 -6.25 -4.49 -3.47
C LEU A 8 -5.27 -5.48 -2.83
N LEU A 9 -4.30 -4.95 -2.14
CA LEU A 9 -3.26 -5.76 -1.52
C LEU A 9 -3.49 -5.84 -0.03
N THR A 10 -3.08 -6.96 0.55
CA THR A 10 -3.03 -7.05 1.99
C THR A 10 -1.79 -6.33 2.49
N ALA A 11 -1.71 -6.13 3.80
CA ALA A 11 -0.53 -5.50 4.37
C ALA A 11 0.72 -6.31 4.03
N GLU A 12 0.62 -7.63 4.09
CA GLU A 12 1.77 -8.47 3.79
C GLU A 12 2.20 -8.35 2.34
N GLU A 13 1.22 -8.31 1.45
CA GLU A 13 1.54 -8.16 0.03
C GLU A 13 2.18 -6.80 -0.25
N ALA A 14 1.69 -5.76 0.42
CA ALA A 14 2.28 -4.44 0.25
C ALA A 14 3.70 -4.40 0.78
N CYS A 15 3.96 -5.08 1.90
CA CYS A 15 5.32 -5.17 2.42
C CYS A 15 6.25 -5.80 1.41
N GLU A 16 5.80 -6.86 0.75
CA GLU A 16 6.62 -7.51 -0.24
C GLU A 16 6.84 -6.61 -1.46
N ALA A 17 5.79 -5.95 -1.88
CA ALA A 17 5.89 -5.08 -3.05
C ALA A 17 6.87 -3.94 -2.80
N LEU A 18 6.84 -3.39 -1.59
CA LEU A 18 7.71 -2.27 -1.25
C LEU A 18 9.03 -2.71 -0.64
N LYS A 19 9.16 -4.00 -0.36
CA LYS A 19 10.39 -4.54 0.24
C LYS A 19 10.69 -3.90 1.58
N VAL A 20 9.65 -3.75 2.41
CA VAL A 20 9.82 -3.17 3.73
C VAL A 20 9.23 -4.11 4.77
N GLY A 21 9.59 -3.91 6.00
CA GLY A 21 9.01 -4.69 7.09
C GLY A 21 7.64 -4.15 7.47
N LYS A 22 6.93 -4.92 8.30
CA LYS A 22 5.59 -4.52 8.69
C LYS A 22 5.61 -3.23 9.50
N ASN A 23 6.58 -3.05 10.36
CA ASN A 23 6.64 -1.83 11.16
C ASN A 23 6.78 -0.60 10.26
N ALA A 24 7.62 -0.72 9.23
CA ALA A 24 7.79 0.39 8.31
C ALA A 24 6.49 0.64 7.53
N LEU A 25 5.82 -0.43 7.13
CA LEU A 25 4.57 -0.27 6.41
C LEU A 25 3.52 0.43 7.26
N TYR A 26 3.37 -0.01 8.51
CA TYR A 26 2.37 0.59 9.37
C TYR A 26 2.70 2.06 9.65
N ALA A 27 3.97 2.39 9.72
CA ALA A 27 4.36 3.79 9.87
C ALA A 27 3.91 4.60 8.65
N LEU A 28 4.07 4.06 7.45
CA LEU A 28 3.62 4.74 6.26
C LEU A 28 2.11 4.94 6.26
N LEU A 29 1.39 3.95 6.74
CA LEU A 29 -0.06 4.05 6.81
C LEU A 29 -0.49 5.07 7.85
N ALA A 30 0.18 5.09 8.98
CA ALA A 30 -0.15 6.02 10.06
C ALA A 30 0.13 7.46 9.65
N GLU A 31 1.20 7.65 8.89
CA GLU A 31 1.58 8.98 8.44
C GLU A 31 0.84 9.38 7.16
N LYS A 32 0.02 8.49 6.66
CA LYS A 32 -0.77 8.73 5.46
C LYS A 32 0.09 8.99 4.23
N LYS A 33 1.28 8.45 4.23
CA LYS A 33 2.13 8.52 3.07
C LYS A 33 1.75 7.46 2.06
N LEU A 34 1.10 6.41 2.50
CA LEU A 34 0.62 5.36 1.63
C LEU A 34 -0.90 5.31 1.80
N LYS A 35 -1.62 5.57 0.74
CA LYS A 35 -3.07 5.63 0.81
C LYS A 35 -3.65 4.23 0.96
N ALA A 36 -4.54 4.10 1.91
CA ALA A 36 -5.14 2.80 2.17
C ALA A 36 -6.34 3.02 3.07
N TYR A 37 -7.12 1.98 3.24
CA TYR A 37 -8.23 2.05 4.17
C TYR A 37 -8.30 0.75 4.96
N LYS A 38 -8.95 0.82 6.09
CA LYS A 38 -9.06 -0.33 6.97
C LYS A 38 -10.46 -0.90 6.87
N ASN A 39 -10.55 -2.19 6.60
CA ASN A 39 -11.81 -2.87 6.49
C ASN A 39 -11.89 -3.86 7.65
N GLY A 40 -12.54 -3.42 8.73
CA GLY A 40 -12.52 -4.21 9.94
C GLY A 40 -11.14 -4.23 10.54
N ARG A 41 -10.53 -5.39 10.55
CA ARG A 41 -9.19 -5.51 11.11
C ARG A 41 -8.12 -5.63 10.04
N VAL A 42 -8.51 -5.52 8.79
CA VAL A 42 -7.60 -5.79 7.70
C VAL A 42 -7.38 -4.53 6.90
N TRP A 43 -6.12 -4.20 6.64
CA TRP A 43 -5.80 -3.09 5.78
C TRP A 43 -5.99 -3.50 4.33
N ARG A 44 -6.59 -2.62 3.56
CA ARG A 44 -6.73 -2.80 2.11
C ARG A 44 -5.94 -1.70 1.43
N ILE A 45 -4.93 -2.08 0.70
CA ILE A 45 -4.01 -1.12 0.10
C ILE A 45 -4.11 -1.22 -1.41
N PRO A 46 -4.69 -0.22 -2.07
CA PRO A 46 -4.82 -0.29 -3.52
C PRO A 46 -3.45 -0.39 -4.18
N ARG A 47 -3.37 -1.22 -5.20
CA ARG A 47 -2.12 -1.35 -5.94
C ARG A 47 -1.67 0.00 -6.48
N LEU A 48 -2.62 0.81 -6.94
CA LEU A 48 -2.27 2.13 -7.45
C LEU A 48 -1.61 2.99 -6.40
N ALA A 49 -2.03 2.85 -5.14
CA ALA A 49 -1.41 3.63 -4.06
C ALA A 49 0.04 3.22 -3.88
N VAL A 50 0.31 1.92 -3.97
CA VAL A 50 1.68 1.43 -3.87
C VAL A 50 2.51 1.97 -5.03
N GLU A 51 1.95 1.93 -6.22
CA GLU A 51 2.67 2.42 -7.38
C GLU A 51 2.96 3.91 -7.27
N GLU A 52 1.99 4.68 -6.80
CA GLU A 52 2.20 6.11 -6.63
C GLU A 52 3.27 6.38 -5.58
N TYR A 53 3.25 5.61 -4.50
CA TYR A 53 4.25 5.80 -3.48
C TYR A 53 5.64 5.54 -4.04
N ILE A 54 5.78 4.46 -4.80
CA ILE A 54 7.07 4.13 -5.39
C ILE A 54 7.52 5.23 -6.33
N LYS A 55 6.62 5.73 -7.16
CA LYS A 55 6.98 6.80 -8.09
C LYS A 55 7.44 8.04 -7.35
N THR A 56 6.73 8.39 -6.29
CA THR A 56 7.08 9.57 -5.52
C THR A 56 8.44 9.41 -4.86
N GLN A 57 8.68 8.25 -4.26
CA GLN A 57 9.93 8.03 -3.56
C GLN A 57 11.10 7.91 -4.52
N ALA A 58 10.84 7.34 -5.69
CA ALA A 58 11.89 7.17 -6.67
C ALA A 58 12.02 8.34 -7.63
N ASN A 59 11.14 9.34 -7.46
CA ASN A 59 11.20 10.53 -8.30
C ASN A 59 10.94 10.22 -9.76
N LEU A 60 10.01 9.32 -10.01
CA LEU A 60 9.73 8.85 -11.36
C LEU A 60 8.51 9.51 -11.98
N THR A 61 8.26 10.75 -11.72
CA THR A 61 7.09 11.41 -12.30
C THR A 61 7.40 12.08 -13.63
#